data_5e6cb89b74edf09597ddbdd706ca6fa5
#
_entry.id   5e6cb89b74edf09597ddbdd706ca6fa5
#
_cell.length_a   1.000
_cell.length_b   1.000
_cell.length_c   1.000
_cell.angle_alpha   90.00
_cell.angle_beta   90.00
_cell.angle_gamma   90.00
#
_symmetry.space_group_name_H-M   'P 1'
#
loop_
_entity.id
_entity.type
_entity.pdbx_description
1 polymer ?
#
loop_
_entity_poly.entity_id
_entity_poly.type
_entity_poly.pdbx_seq_one_letter_code
_entity_poly.pdbx_strand_id
1 'polypeptide(L)'
;MILLSAGSLVYQGLNLGIDFTGGYRIEIGYDKDVDIQPIRDVLEKNNFKDAQVQHFGTARDILVRIAPREDVNKASLSDNVFALLKAESDQEVTLRRVEFVGPQVGEELRDQGGMAMLVALFGILIYISFRFEFKSAVGSILALIHDVIITIGIFSLTQIEFDLTVLAAILAVVGYSLNDTVVVLDRIRETFRSVRKGTPLEILNLSINQTLSRTLMTSFTTMLVLLSLFFLGGEIIHGFAFALLVGIFIGTYSSIYVAGSTLLSMKIQKHDFLVEAKETVVDDRP
;
A
#
# COMPACT_ATOMS: atom_id res chain seq x y z
N MET A 1 -5.31 -0.15 15.57
CA MET A 1 -4.83 0.26 14.24
C MET A 1 -5.99 0.42 13.25
N ILE A 2 -6.82 -0.62 12.95
CA ILE A 2 -7.93 -0.52 11.97
C ILE A 2 -8.85 0.66 12.22
N LEU A 3 -9.33 0.87 13.46
CA LEU A 3 -10.23 1.98 13.79
C LEU A 3 -9.57 3.35 13.57
N LEU A 4 -8.30 3.49 13.89
CA LEU A 4 -7.54 4.72 13.63
C LEU A 4 -7.35 4.95 12.14
N SER A 5 -7.01 3.91 11.38
CA SER A 5 -6.88 3.96 9.93
C SER A 5 -8.20 4.34 9.25
N ALA A 6 -9.29 3.66 9.61
CA ALA A 6 -10.61 3.96 9.08
C ALA A 6 -11.08 5.39 9.47
N GLY A 7 -10.85 5.80 10.71
CA GLY A 7 -11.16 7.14 11.18
C GLY A 7 -10.39 8.23 10.41
N SER A 8 -9.08 8.04 10.21
CA SER A 8 -8.26 8.97 9.42
C SER A 8 -8.72 9.05 7.96
N LEU A 9 -9.01 7.92 7.33
CA LEU A 9 -9.51 7.88 5.95
C LEU A 9 -10.84 8.63 5.78
N VAL A 10 -11.72 8.54 6.78
CA VAL A 10 -13.01 9.27 6.74
C VAL A 10 -12.83 10.76 7.03
N TYR A 11 -11.93 11.13 7.95
CA TYR A 11 -11.78 12.51 8.39
C TYR A 11 -10.83 13.33 7.51
N GLN A 12 -9.66 12.78 7.15
CA GLN A 12 -8.62 13.49 6.39
C GLN A 12 -8.58 13.08 4.93
N GLY A 13 -9.03 11.87 4.56
CA GLY A 13 -8.88 11.30 3.24
C GLY A 13 -7.43 10.96 2.90
N LEU A 14 -7.15 10.79 1.61
CA LEU A 14 -5.81 10.57 1.06
C LEU A 14 -5.32 11.87 0.40
N ASN A 15 -4.03 12.14 0.52
CA ASN A 15 -3.36 13.18 -0.25
C ASN A 15 -3.04 12.63 -1.65
N LEU A 16 -4.02 12.71 -2.56
CA LEU A 16 -3.90 12.16 -3.92
C LEU A 16 -2.88 12.94 -4.74
N GLY A 17 -2.03 12.23 -5.47
CA GLY A 17 -1.09 12.79 -6.42
C GLY A 17 -1.75 13.33 -7.68
N ILE A 18 -0.97 14.03 -8.50
CA ILE A 18 -1.46 14.57 -9.79
C ILE A 18 -1.90 13.49 -10.77
N ASP A 19 -1.47 12.26 -10.58
CA ASP A 19 -1.90 11.10 -11.38
C ASP A 19 -3.42 10.88 -11.30
N PHE A 20 -4.04 11.23 -10.16
CA PHE A 20 -5.47 11.04 -9.91
C PHE A 20 -6.28 12.33 -9.95
N THR A 21 -5.64 13.47 -9.66
CA THR A 21 -6.32 14.77 -9.58
C THR A 21 -6.14 15.61 -10.85
N GLY A 22 -5.15 15.25 -11.65
CA GLY A 22 -4.62 16.16 -12.68
C GLY A 22 -3.84 17.30 -12.03
N GLY A 23 -3.19 18.11 -12.85
CA GLY A 23 -2.48 19.32 -12.42
C GLY A 23 -1.02 19.35 -12.83
N TYR A 24 -0.30 20.29 -12.20
CA TYR A 24 1.12 20.52 -12.40
C TYR A 24 1.88 20.11 -11.15
N ARG A 25 3.03 19.46 -11.36
CA ARG A 25 4.04 19.15 -10.36
C ARG A 25 5.34 19.76 -10.82
N ILE A 26 5.85 20.73 -10.06
CA ILE A 26 7.03 21.51 -10.39
C ILE A 26 8.05 21.30 -9.29
N GLU A 27 9.19 20.70 -9.64
CA GLU A 27 10.29 20.46 -8.72
C GLU A 27 11.35 21.56 -8.90
N ILE A 28 11.66 22.25 -7.81
CA ILE A 28 12.55 23.41 -7.80
C ILE A 28 13.65 23.18 -6.76
N GLY A 29 14.89 23.31 -7.19
CA GLY A 29 16.06 23.22 -6.33
C GLY A 29 16.64 24.60 -5.99
N TYR A 30 17.01 24.77 -4.72
CA TYR A 30 17.70 25.95 -4.16
C TYR A 30 19.11 25.57 -3.74
N ASP A 31 20.01 26.55 -3.72
CA ASP A 31 21.41 26.34 -3.28
C ASP A 31 21.52 26.03 -1.79
N LYS A 32 20.66 26.63 -0.97
CA LYS A 32 20.64 26.49 0.49
C LYS A 32 19.26 26.06 0.95
N ASP A 33 19.19 25.59 2.19
CA ASP A 33 17.93 25.27 2.83
C ASP A 33 16.97 26.46 2.78
N VAL A 34 15.73 26.22 2.40
CA VAL A 34 14.72 27.26 2.19
C VAL A 34 13.47 26.97 3.04
N ASP A 35 12.89 28.04 3.57
CA ASP A 35 11.60 27.96 4.25
C ASP A 35 10.45 27.93 3.23
N ILE A 36 9.46 27.08 3.48
CA ILE A 36 8.28 26.94 2.62
C ILE A 36 7.35 28.14 2.73
N GLN A 37 7.29 28.82 3.89
CA GLN A 37 6.29 29.86 4.11
C GLN A 37 6.44 31.08 3.19
N PRO A 38 7.63 31.64 2.98
CA PRO A 38 7.83 32.72 2.00
C PRO A 38 7.42 32.33 0.58
N ILE A 39 7.67 31.07 0.19
CA ILE A 39 7.31 30.55 -1.14
C ILE A 39 5.78 30.52 -1.30
N ARG A 40 5.06 30.04 -0.26
CA ARG A 40 3.59 30.07 -0.26
C ARG A 40 3.05 31.48 -0.37
N ASP A 41 3.60 32.42 0.38
CA ASP A 41 3.18 33.81 0.39
C ASP A 41 3.37 34.47 -0.99
N VAL A 42 4.48 34.17 -1.68
CA VAL A 42 4.74 34.63 -3.05
C VAL A 42 3.75 34.06 -4.03
N LEU A 43 3.47 32.77 -3.96
CA LEU A 43 2.51 32.11 -4.85
C LEU A 43 1.08 32.62 -4.61
N GLU A 44 0.68 32.78 -3.35
CA GLU A 44 -0.64 33.31 -2.99
C GLU A 44 -0.87 34.73 -3.49
N LYS A 45 0.12 35.62 -3.35
CA LYS A 45 0.10 37.01 -3.86
C LYS A 45 -0.04 37.07 -5.38
N ASN A 46 0.45 36.06 -6.10
CA ASN A 46 0.43 35.97 -7.55
C ASN A 46 -0.70 35.09 -8.10
N ASN A 47 -1.83 34.97 -7.38
CA ASN A 47 -3.03 34.21 -7.75
C ASN A 47 -2.87 32.68 -7.81
N PHE A 48 -1.85 32.12 -7.17
CA PHE A 48 -1.70 30.67 -7.00
C PHE A 48 -2.10 30.22 -5.59
N LYS A 49 -3.32 30.62 -5.14
CA LYS A 49 -3.82 30.32 -3.78
C LYS A 49 -4.04 28.82 -3.53
N ASP A 50 -4.25 28.06 -4.58
CA ASP A 50 -4.45 26.63 -4.60
C ASP A 50 -3.13 25.83 -4.67
N ALA A 51 -1.99 26.53 -4.76
CA ALA A 51 -0.69 25.88 -4.81
C ALA A 51 -0.35 25.21 -3.48
N GLN A 52 -0.05 23.92 -3.54
CA GLN A 52 0.49 23.17 -2.41
C GLN A 52 2.01 23.16 -2.51
N VAL A 53 2.69 23.60 -1.45
CA VAL A 53 4.15 23.69 -1.39
C VAL A 53 4.66 22.81 -0.25
N GLN A 54 5.60 21.92 -0.56
CA GLN A 54 6.23 21.03 0.40
C GLN A 54 7.71 20.82 0.07
N HIS A 55 8.51 20.39 1.06
CA HIS A 55 9.87 19.92 0.79
C HIS A 55 9.82 18.60 0.03
N PHE A 56 10.82 18.37 -0.81
CA PHE A 56 10.95 17.18 -1.64
C PHE A 56 12.36 16.59 -1.49
N GLY A 57 12.49 15.58 -0.63
CA GLY A 57 13.74 14.89 -0.31
C GLY A 57 14.68 15.67 0.58
N THR A 58 15.06 16.86 0.20
CA THR A 58 15.96 17.70 0.98
C THR A 58 15.31 19.03 1.38
N ALA A 59 15.88 19.72 2.36
CA ALA A 59 15.42 21.07 2.74
C ALA A 59 15.68 22.14 1.65
N ARG A 60 16.42 21.80 0.60
CA ARG A 60 16.73 22.66 -0.55
C ARG A 60 15.81 22.42 -1.74
N ASP A 61 15.13 21.31 -1.76
CA ASP A 61 14.27 20.92 -2.88
C ASP A 61 12.81 21.12 -2.49
N ILE A 62 12.08 21.82 -3.34
CA ILE A 62 10.69 22.18 -3.14
C ILE A 62 9.86 21.57 -4.25
N LEU A 63 8.75 20.99 -3.87
CA LEU A 63 7.70 20.55 -4.75
C LEU A 63 6.53 21.52 -4.68
N VAL A 64 6.15 22.06 -5.83
CA VAL A 64 4.96 22.89 -5.99
C VAL A 64 3.94 22.12 -6.81
N ARG A 65 2.75 21.88 -6.24
CA ARG A 65 1.62 21.31 -6.96
C ARG A 65 0.55 22.36 -7.17
N ILE A 66 0.00 22.42 -8.39
CA ILE A 66 -1.03 23.38 -8.77
C ILE A 66 -2.14 22.62 -9.48
N ALA A 67 -3.38 22.86 -9.06
CA ALA A 67 -4.55 22.27 -9.69
C ALA A 67 -4.63 22.64 -11.18
N PRO A 68 -5.27 21.83 -12.02
CA PRO A 68 -5.44 22.13 -13.43
C PRO A 68 -6.24 23.44 -13.60
N ARG A 69 -5.81 24.30 -14.52
CA ARG A 69 -6.50 25.55 -14.89
C ARG A 69 -6.80 25.55 -16.38
N GLU A 70 -8.05 25.81 -16.72
CA GLU A 70 -8.49 25.83 -18.12
C GLU A 70 -8.01 27.09 -18.87
N ASP A 71 -7.80 28.20 -18.14
CA ASP A 71 -7.56 29.53 -18.72
C ASP A 71 -6.07 29.84 -19.00
N VAL A 72 -5.14 28.93 -18.68
CA VAL A 72 -3.69 29.20 -18.80
C VAL A 72 -3.05 28.25 -19.80
N ASN A 73 -2.24 28.82 -20.71
CA ASN A 73 -1.47 28.03 -21.65
C ASN A 73 -0.50 27.09 -20.86
N LYS A 74 -0.61 25.79 -21.11
CA LYS A 74 0.06 24.71 -20.37
C LYS A 74 1.58 24.91 -20.20
N ALA A 75 2.26 25.43 -21.22
CA ALA A 75 3.71 25.68 -21.17
C ALA A 75 4.07 26.92 -20.35
N SER A 76 3.18 27.93 -20.29
CA SER A 76 3.49 29.20 -19.63
C SER A 76 3.29 29.15 -18.11
N LEU A 77 2.53 28.22 -17.55
CA LEU A 77 2.24 28.20 -16.11
C LEU A 77 3.48 27.80 -15.30
N SER A 78 4.16 26.74 -15.68
CA SER A 78 5.39 26.29 -15.01
C SER A 78 6.49 27.31 -15.13
N ASP A 79 6.65 27.93 -16.31
CA ASP A 79 7.64 28.97 -16.56
C ASP A 79 7.34 30.23 -15.74
N ASN A 80 6.06 30.61 -15.60
CA ASN A 80 5.64 31.74 -14.78
C ASN A 80 5.93 31.48 -13.29
N VAL A 81 5.58 30.29 -12.77
CA VAL A 81 5.84 29.93 -11.39
C VAL A 81 7.34 29.94 -11.11
N PHE A 82 8.14 29.34 -11.99
CA PHE A 82 9.59 29.33 -11.87
C PHE A 82 10.18 30.75 -11.92
N ALA A 83 9.72 31.59 -12.87
CA ALA A 83 10.18 32.98 -12.99
C ALA A 83 9.84 33.82 -11.74
N LEU A 84 8.63 33.62 -11.18
CA LEU A 84 8.22 34.29 -9.94
C LEU A 84 9.12 33.89 -8.76
N LEU A 85 9.33 32.60 -8.55
CA LEU A 85 10.15 32.13 -7.44
C LEU A 85 11.62 32.49 -7.60
N LYS A 86 12.12 32.56 -8.84
CA LYS A 86 13.47 33.02 -9.14
C LYS A 86 13.64 34.52 -8.91
N ALA A 87 12.63 35.35 -9.21
CA ALA A 87 12.67 36.79 -9.05
C ALA A 87 12.64 37.24 -7.57
N GLU A 88 11.95 36.47 -6.72
CA GLU A 88 11.77 36.76 -5.30
C GLU A 88 12.84 36.10 -4.42
N SER A 89 13.71 35.28 -5.01
CA SER A 89 14.77 34.56 -4.28
C SER A 89 16.11 35.25 -4.41
N ASP A 90 16.81 35.45 -3.26
CA ASP A 90 18.21 35.88 -3.21
C ASP A 90 19.20 34.75 -3.52
N GLN A 91 18.70 33.52 -3.77
CA GLN A 91 19.51 32.34 -4.03
C GLN A 91 19.42 31.92 -5.49
N GLU A 92 20.37 31.13 -5.94
CA GLU A 92 20.26 30.47 -7.23
C GLU A 92 19.13 29.42 -7.20
N VAL A 93 18.20 29.55 -8.15
CA VAL A 93 17.01 28.68 -8.26
C VAL A 93 17.10 27.93 -9.55
N THR A 94 16.96 26.61 -9.49
CA THR A 94 17.01 25.72 -10.64
C THR A 94 15.70 24.95 -10.80
N LEU A 95 15.16 24.92 -12.00
CA LEU A 95 14.01 24.06 -12.35
C LEU A 95 14.53 22.65 -12.58
N ARG A 96 14.15 21.69 -11.74
CA ARG A 96 14.61 20.30 -11.86
C ARG A 96 13.70 19.46 -12.74
N ARG A 97 12.39 19.58 -12.52
CA ARG A 97 11.40 18.77 -13.23
C ARG A 97 10.05 19.48 -13.30
N VAL A 98 9.35 19.26 -14.40
CA VAL A 98 7.96 19.68 -14.57
C VAL A 98 7.18 18.48 -15.09
N GLU A 99 6.12 18.17 -14.40
CA GLU A 99 5.13 17.17 -14.82
C GLU A 99 3.77 17.84 -14.95
N PHE A 100 3.02 17.40 -15.93
CA PHE A 100 1.64 17.84 -16.13
C PHE A 100 0.77 16.63 -16.48
N VAL A 101 -0.31 16.48 -15.73
CA VAL A 101 -1.38 15.52 -16.01
C VAL A 101 -2.67 16.29 -16.29
N GLY A 102 -3.25 16.10 -17.47
CA GLY A 102 -4.53 16.70 -17.79
C GLY A 102 -5.65 16.13 -16.91
N PRO A 103 -6.70 16.90 -16.56
CA PRO A 103 -7.79 16.44 -15.69
C PRO A 103 -8.45 15.15 -16.19
N GLN A 104 -8.72 15.08 -17.48
CA GLN A 104 -9.34 13.91 -18.12
C GLN A 104 -8.44 12.65 -17.98
N VAL A 105 -7.12 12.82 -18.13
CA VAL A 105 -6.16 11.72 -17.96
C VAL A 105 -6.10 11.28 -16.51
N GLY A 106 -6.12 12.23 -15.56
CA GLY A 106 -6.15 11.90 -14.13
C GLY A 106 -7.42 11.13 -13.73
N GLU A 107 -8.59 11.51 -14.23
CA GLU A 107 -9.83 10.75 -14.03
C GLU A 107 -9.73 9.34 -14.62
N GLU A 108 -9.23 9.21 -15.84
CA GLU A 108 -9.06 7.91 -16.48
C GLU A 108 -8.10 7.01 -15.71
N LEU A 109 -6.96 7.53 -15.26
CA LEU A 109 -5.98 6.78 -14.45
C LEU A 109 -6.56 6.35 -13.10
N ARG A 110 -7.36 7.21 -12.44
CA ARG A 110 -8.06 6.87 -11.21
C ARG A 110 -9.04 5.73 -11.41
N ASP A 111 -9.86 5.80 -12.45
CA ASP A 111 -10.89 4.81 -12.73
C ASP A 111 -10.26 3.48 -13.19
N GLN A 112 -9.24 3.51 -14.04
CA GLN A 112 -8.49 2.31 -14.46
C GLN A 112 -7.70 1.71 -13.29
N GLY A 113 -7.04 2.52 -12.47
CA GLY A 113 -6.32 2.06 -11.28
C GLY A 113 -7.24 1.42 -10.25
N GLY A 114 -8.40 2.04 -9.99
CA GLY A 114 -9.43 1.47 -9.13
C GLY A 114 -9.99 0.16 -9.66
N MET A 115 -10.27 0.10 -10.97
CA MET A 115 -10.74 -1.12 -11.64
C MET A 115 -9.68 -2.24 -11.59
N ALA A 116 -8.41 -1.91 -11.85
CA ALA A 116 -7.31 -2.87 -11.76
C ALA A 116 -7.19 -3.48 -10.37
N MET A 117 -7.30 -2.65 -9.32
CA MET A 117 -7.31 -3.12 -7.94
C MET A 117 -8.48 -4.06 -7.66
N LEU A 118 -9.70 -3.69 -8.08
CA LEU A 118 -10.88 -4.54 -7.89
C LEU A 118 -10.74 -5.89 -8.62
N VAL A 119 -10.26 -5.89 -9.86
CA VAL A 119 -10.03 -7.12 -10.63
C VAL A 119 -8.96 -8.00 -9.97
N ALA A 120 -7.86 -7.40 -9.50
CA ALA A 120 -6.82 -8.14 -8.81
C ALA A 120 -7.34 -8.76 -7.50
N LEU A 121 -8.05 -7.99 -6.67
CA LEU A 121 -8.67 -8.49 -5.43
C LEU A 121 -9.68 -9.60 -5.70
N PHE A 122 -10.52 -9.44 -6.72
CA PHE A 122 -11.49 -10.47 -7.13
C PHE A 122 -10.80 -11.76 -7.58
N GLY A 123 -9.75 -11.66 -8.39
CA GLY A 123 -8.94 -12.80 -8.79
C GLY A 123 -8.31 -13.53 -7.60
N ILE A 124 -7.82 -12.77 -6.61
CA ILE A 124 -7.28 -13.32 -5.37
C ILE A 124 -8.35 -14.02 -4.54
N LEU A 125 -9.54 -13.43 -4.41
CA LEU A 125 -10.67 -14.06 -3.71
C LEU A 125 -11.06 -15.39 -4.34
N ILE A 126 -11.11 -15.45 -5.68
CA ILE A 126 -11.36 -16.70 -6.42
C ILE A 126 -10.26 -17.71 -6.10
N TYR A 127 -8.98 -17.32 -6.23
CA TYR A 127 -7.85 -18.22 -5.94
C TYR A 127 -7.92 -18.78 -4.52
N ILE A 128 -8.13 -17.94 -3.50
CA ILE A 128 -8.22 -18.34 -2.09
C ILE A 128 -9.38 -19.31 -1.89
N SER A 129 -10.55 -19.04 -2.50
CA SER A 129 -11.75 -19.86 -2.36
C SER A 129 -11.58 -21.27 -2.94
N PHE A 130 -10.80 -21.41 -4.02
CA PHE A 130 -10.48 -22.73 -4.59
C PHE A 130 -9.33 -23.43 -3.87
N ARG A 131 -8.40 -22.64 -3.28
CA ARG A 131 -7.18 -23.20 -2.68
C ARG A 131 -7.39 -23.72 -1.27
N PHE A 132 -8.29 -23.11 -0.50
CA PHE A 132 -8.48 -23.35 0.92
C PHE A 132 -9.89 -23.74 1.28
N GLU A 133 -10.03 -24.48 2.38
CA GLU A 133 -11.29 -24.72 3.05
C GLU A 133 -11.91 -23.39 3.55
N PHE A 134 -13.23 -23.34 3.65
CA PHE A 134 -14.00 -22.12 3.92
C PHE A 134 -13.46 -21.29 5.09
N LYS A 135 -13.14 -21.91 6.25
CA LYS A 135 -12.64 -21.20 7.42
C LYS A 135 -11.27 -20.57 7.17
N SER A 136 -10.38 -21.28 6.48
CA SER A 136 -9.05 -20.79 6.09
C SER A 136 -9.14 -19.66 5.06
N ALA A 137 -10.06 -19.79 4.11
CA ALA A 137 -10.33 -18.74 3.13
C ALA A 137 -10.81 -17.44 3.79
N VAL A 138 -11.76 -17.53 4.71
CA VAL A 138 -12.23 -16.35 5.47
C VAL A 138 -11.10 -15.74 6.29
N GLY A 139 -10.25 -16.55 6.95
CA GLY A 139 -9.09 -16.06 7.69
C GLY A 139 -8.10 -15.28 6.82
N SER A 140 -7.81 -15.81 5.62
CA SER A 140 -6.94 -15.13 4.64
C SER A 140 -7.52 -13.79 4.16
N ILE A 141 -8.81 -13.77 3.84
CA ILE A 141 -9.50 -12.57 3.35
C ILE A 141 -9.50 -11.48 4.42
N LEU A 142 -9.82 -11.84 5.68
CA LEU A 142 -9.81 -10.87 6.78
C LEU A 142 -8.41 -10.32 7.07
N ALA A 143 -7.37 -11.17 6.98
CA ALA A 143 -5.98 -10.73 7.10
C ALA A 143 -5.61 -9.75 5.98
N LEU A 144 -6.01 -10.03 4.74
CA LEU A 144 -5.75 -9.17 3.59
C LEU A 144 -6.46 -7.80 3.72
N ILE A 145 -7.73 -7.80 4.10
CA ILE A 145 -8.50 -6.56 4.34
C ILE A 145 -7.84 -5.73 5.45
N HIS A 146 -7.42 -6.38 6.53
CA HIS A 146 -6.69 -5.75 7.62
C HIS A 146 -5.43 -5.04 7.11
N ASP A 147 -4.62 -5.70 6.28
CA ASP A 147 -3.35 -5.18 5.80
C ASP A 147 -3.55 -3.98 4.87
N VAL A 148 -4.50 -4.08 3.94
CA VAL A 148 -4.82 -2.99 3.00
C VAL A 148 -5.36 -1.78 3.75
N ILE A 149 -6.32 -1.96 4.67
CA ILE A 149 -6.91 -0.84 5.43
C ILE A 149 -5.84 -0.12 6.27
N ILE A 150 -4.95 -0.86 6.92
CA ILE A 150 -3.92 -0.23 7.74
C ILE A 150 -2.88 0.47 6.86
N THR A 151 -2.44 -0.15 5.78
CA THR A 151 -1.46 0.46 4.87
C THR A 151 -1.99 1.77 4.28
N ILE A 152 -3.20 1.77 3.73
CA ILE A 152 -3.83 2.98 3.19
C ILE A 152 -4.11 4.00 4.31
N GLY A 153 -4.51 3.51 5.50
CA GLY A 153 -4.74 4.38 6.66
C GLY A 153 -3.50 5.10 7.16
N ILE A 154 -2.32 4.48 7.07
CA ILE A 154 -1.04 5.14 7.39
C ILE A 154 -0.75 6.24 6.39
N PHE A 155 -1.03 6.06 5.09
CA PHE A 155 -0.92 7.13 4.09
C PHE A 155 -1.87 8.30 4.41
N SER A 156 -3.09 8.02 4.84
CA SER A 156 -4.02 9.04 5.31
C SER A 156 -3.50 9.79 6.56
N LEU A 157 -2.91 9.08 7.52
CA LEU A 157 -2.38 9.70 8.75
C LEU A 157 -1.13 10.54 8.48
N THR A 158 -0.23 10.06 7.63
CA THR A 158 1.04 10.74 7.33
C THR A 158 0.91 11.80 6.25
N GLN A 159 -0.20 11.79 5.51
CA GLN A 159 -0.42 12.68 4.36
C GLN A 159 0.69 12.60 3.29
N ILE A 160 1.43 11.50 3.25
CA ILE A 160 2.36 11.19 2.16
C ILE A 160 1.55 11.07 0.87
N GLU A 161 2.11 11.58 -0.22
CA GLU A 161 1.46 11.56 -1.54
C GLU A 161 1.09 10.15 -1.96
N PHE A 162 -0.16 9.97 -2.35
CA PHE A 162 -0.72 8.73 -2.86
C PHE A 162 -0.84 8.83 -4.39
N ASP A 163 0.13 8.28 -5.09
CA ASP A 163 0.25 8.27 -6.55
C ASP A 163 0.04 6.86 -7.14
N LEU A 164 0.20 6.71 -8.45
CA LEU A 164 0.10 5.41 -9.12
C LEU A 164 1.17 4.42 -8.66
N THR A 165 2.34 4.90 -8.28
CA THR A 165 3.42 4.02 -7.79
C THR A 165 3.08 3.43 -6.43
N VAL A 166 2.45 4.22 -5.55
CA VAL A 166 1.92 3.75 -4.26
C VAL A 166 0.77 2.76 -4.46
N LEU A 167 -0.13 3.02 -5.41
CA LEU A 167 -1.19 2.07 -5.76
C LEU A 167 -0.61 0.71 -6.20
N ALA A 168 0.42 0.73 -7.07
CA ALA A 168 1.13 -0.46 -7.48
C ALA A 168 1.81 -1.17 -6.30
N ALA A 169 2.39 -0.40 -5.35
CA ALA A 169 2.95 -0.96 -4.13
C ALA A 169 1.91 -1.66 -3.27
N ILE A 170 0.69 -1.10 -3.14
CA ILE A 170 -0.39 -1.75 -2.39
C ILE A 170 -0.78 -3.09 -3.04
N LEU A 171 -0.87 -3.15 -4.37
CA LEU A 171 -1.10 -4.42 -5.06
C LEU A 171 0.03 -5.44 -4.79
N ALA A 172 1.27 -4.98 -4.75
CA ALA A 172 2.41 -5.83 -4.40
C ALA A 172 2.36 -6.29 -2.92
N VAL A 173 1.93 -5.43 -1.99
CA VAL A 173 1.69 -5.79 -0.58
C VAL A 173 0.64 -6.89 -0.47
N VAL A 174 -0.46 -6.76 -1.21
CA VAL A 174 -1.53 -7.77 -1.26
C VAL A 174 -0.98 -9.14 -1.67
N GLY A 175 -0.16 -9.18 -2.72
CA GLY A 175 0.48 -10.41 -3.19
C GLY A 175 1.48 -10.99 -2.17
N TYR A 176 2.28 -10.12 -1.55
CA TYR A 176 3.28 -10.52 -0.55
C TYR A 176 2.63 -11.07 0.71
N SER A 177 1.66 -10.35 1.27
CA SER A 177 0.92 -10.77 2.46
C SER A 177 0.18 -12.08 2.24
N LEU A 178 -0.44 -12.24 1.07
CA LEU A 178 -1.11 -13.49 0.70
C LEU A 178 -0.14 -14.67 0.66
N ASN A 179 1.06 -14.50 0.06
CA ASN A 179 2.05 -15.56 -0.02
C ASN A 179 2.44 -16.08 1.37
N ASP A 180 2.64 -15.18 2.32
CA ASP A 180 2.99 -15.55 3.70
C ASP A 180 1.81 -16.23 4.42
N THR A 181 0.61 -15.67 4.28
CA THR A 181 -0.63 -16.25 4.82
C THR A 181 -0.89 -17.67 4.30
N VAL A 182 -0.66 -17.91 3.01
CA VAL A 182 -0.79 -19.23 2.38
C VAL A 182 0.17 -20.24 3.00
N VAL A 183 1.42 -19.86 3.24
CA VAL A 183 2.43 -20.74 3.88
C VAL A 183 2.01 -21.13 5.30
N VAL A 184 1.53 -20.16 6.08
CA VAL A 184 1.07 -20.42 7.47
C VAL A 184 -0.15 -21.33 7.47
N LEU A 185 -1.14 -21.06 6.63
CA LEU A 185 -2.39 -21.85 6.55
C LEU A 185 -2.16 -23.26 6.01
N ASP A 186 -1.30 -23.44 5.03
CA ASP A 186 -0.91 -24.78 4.56
C ASP A 186 -0.25 -25.58 5.68
N ARG A 187 0.61 -24.95 6.49
CA ARG A 187 1.22 -25.62 7.65
C ARG A 187 0.20 -25.95 8.72
N ILE A 188 -0.75 -25.05 8.99
CA ILE A 188 -1.87 -25.36 9.91
C ILE A 188 -2.65 -26.56 9.41
N ARG A 189 -3.02 -26.59 8.14
CA ARG A 189 -3.73 -27.71 7.51
C ARG A 189 -2.97 -29.03 7.64
N GLU A 190 -1.69 -29.04 7.32
CA GLU A 190 -0.82 -30.21 7.44
C GLU A 190 -0.74 -30.72 8.88
N THR A 191 -0.56 -29.80 9.85
CA THR A 191 -0.44 -30.14 11.25
C THR A 191 -1.75 -30.71 11.81
N PHE A 192 -2.90 -30.10 11.45
CA PHE A 192 -4.22 -30.64 11.84
C PHE A 192 -4.49 -32.05 11.29
N ARG A 193 -3.93 -32.37 10.11
CA ARG A 193 -4.05 -33.73 9.52
C ARG A 193 -3.12 -34.75 10.20
N SER A 194 -1.92 -34.34 10.57
CA SER A 194 -0.87 -35.24 11.08
C SER A 194 -0.97 -35.47 12.59
N VAL A 195 -1.27 -34.44 13.38
CA VAL A 195 -1.32 -34.53 14.85
C VAL A 195 -2.63 -35.20 15.30
N ARG A 196 -2.48 -36.30 16.04
CA ARG A 196 -3.65 -37.09 16.49
C ARG A 196 -4.34 -36.53 17.72
N LYS A 197 -3.59 -35.92 18.65
CA LYS A 197 -4.06 -35.40 19.95
C LYS A 197 -3.62 -33.97 20.14
N GLY A 198 -4.44 -33.14 20.76
CA GLY A 198 -4.18 -31.73 21.05
C GLY A 198 -5.43 -30.87 20.85
N THR A 199 -5.48 -29.75 21.55
CA THR A 199 -6.50 -28.71 21.33
C THR A 199 -6.23 -27.93 20.05
N PRO A 200 -7.24 -27.35 19.41
CA PRO A 200 -7.02 -26.49 18.23
C PRO A 200 -5.98 -25.39 18.46
N LEU A 201 -5.95 -24.78 19.64
CA LEU A 201 -4.97 -23.76 20.02
C LEU A 201 -3.53 -24.30 20.03
N GLU A 202 -3.32 -25.48 20.63
CA GLU A 202 -1.99 -26.12 20.66
C GLU A 202 -1.48 -26.47 19.27
N ILE A 203 -2.36 -27.03 18.41
CA ILE A 203 -2.02 -27.39 17.04
C ILE A 203 -1.69 -26.14 16.23
N LEU A 204 -2.45 -25.07 16.39
CA LEU A 204 -2.23 -23.80 15.71
C LEU A 204 -0.92 -23.16 16.14
N ASN A 205 -0.63 -23.11 17.45
CA ASN A 205 0.64 -22.60 17.98
C ASN A 205 1.85 -23.41 17.46
N LEU A 206 1.71 -24.73 17.41
CA LEU A 206 2.75 -25.60 16.85
C LEU A 206 3.00 -25.26 15.37
N SER A 207 1.95 -25.12 14.58
CA SER A 207 2.05 -24.78 13.15
C SER A 207 2.72 -23.43 12.91
N ILE A 208 2.30 -22.41 13.64
CA ILE A 208 2.86 -21.06 13.55
C ILE A 208 4.35 -21.09 13.92
N ASN A 209 4.73 -21.72 15.03
CA ASN A 209 6.13 -21.80 15.44
C ASN A 209 7.01 -22.51 14.41
N GLN A 210 6.48 -23.49 13.68
CA GLN A 210 7.23 -24.19 12.63
C GLN A 210 7.46 -23.34 11.38
N THR A 211 6.60 -22.36 11.10
CA THR A 211 6.75 -21.44 9.95
C THR A 211 7.39 -20.10 10.32
N LEU A 212 7.42 -19.76 11.61
CA LEU A 212 7.81 -18.44 12.11
C LEU A 212 9.20 -17.99 11.63
N SER A 213 10.20 -18.89 11.71
CA SER A 213 11.57 -18.56 11.26
C SER A 213 11.61 -18.21 9.78
N ARG A 214 10.88 -18.95 8.94
CA ARG A 214 10.80 -18.69 7.50
C ARG A 214 10.13 -17.35 7.22
N THR A 215 8.96 -17.12 7.80
CA THR A 215 8.16 -15.88 7.64
C THR A 215 8.99 -14.65 8.08
N LEU A 216 9.62 -14.71 9.24
CA LEU A 216 10.44 -13.60 9.73
C LEU A 216 11.68 -13.36 8.86
N MET A 217 12.36 -14.41 8.39
CA MET A 217 13.57 -14.25 7.55
C MET A 217 13.23 -13.68 6.18
N THR A 218 12.14 -14.15 5.53
CA THR A 218 11.72 -13.60 4.24
C THR A 218 11.31 -12.13 4.36
N SER A 219 10.53 -11.78 5.37
CA SER A 219 10.11 -10.40 5.61
C SER A 219 11.31 -9.51 5.96
N PHE A 220 12.21 -9.97 6.82
CA PHE A 220 13.40 -9.22 7.22
C PHE A 220 14.33 -8.92 6.04
N THR A 221 14.62 -9.93 5.20
CA THR A 221 15.48 -9.73 4.01
C THR A 221 14.85 -8.76 3.01
N THR A 222 13.53 -8.85 2.80
CA THR A 222 12.83 -7.92 1.93
C THR A 222 12.81 -6.50 2.51
N MET A 223 12.57 -6.35 3.83
CA MET A 223 12.63 -5.06 4.49
C MET A 223 14.01 -4.40 4.41
N LEU A 224 15.11 -5.15 4.46
CA LEU A 224 16.46 -4.59 4.27
C LEU A 224 16.63 -3.95 2.88
N VAL A 225 16.14 -4.61 1.83
CA VAL A 225 16.16 -4.05 0.47
C VAL A 225 15.29 -2.79 0.40
N LEU A 226 14.09 -2.85 0.95
CA LEU A 226 13.16 -1.72 0.95
C LEU A 226 13.66 -0.54 1.78
N LEU A 227 14.35 -0.76 2.90
CA LEU A 227 15.02 0.30 3.65
C LEU A 227 16.11 0.97 2.81
N SER A 228 16.89 0.19 2.06
CA SER A 228 17.87 0.76 1.13
C SER A 228 17.21 1.61 0.05
N LEU A 229 16.08 1.16 -0.51
CA LEU A 229 15.31 1.95 -1.47
C LEU A 229 14.70 3.20 -0.83
N PHE A 230 14.19 3.10 0.38
CA PHE A 230 13.57 4.20 1.10
C PHE A 230 14.56 5.34 1.39
N PHE A 231 15.80 5.00 1.81
CA PHE A 231 16.80 6.02 2.15
C PHE A 231 17.67 6.46 0.97
N LEU A 232 17.90 5.59 -0.02
CA LEU A 232 18.86 5.83 -1.10
C LEU A 232 18.20 5.87 -2.48
N GLY A 233 16.92 5.49 -2.60
CA GLY A 233 16.24 5.36 -3.89
C GLY A 233 15.74 6.67 -4.50
N GLY A 234 15.83 7.78 -3.75
CA GLY A 234 15.31 9.08 -4.19
C GLY A 234 13.79 9.20 -4.04
N GLU A 235 13.29 10.40 -4.20
CA GLU A 235 11.91 10.77 -3.87
C GLU A 235 10.85 10.08 -4.74
N ILE A 236 11.15 9.79 -6.00
CA ILE A 236 10.20 9.17 -6.94
C ILE A 236 9.71 7.81 -6.44
N ILE A 237 10.60 7.04 -5.79
CA ILE A 237 10.26 5.70 -5.29
C ILE A 237 10.07 5.68 -3.77
N HIS A 238 10.17 6.83 -3.10
CA HIS A 238 10.05 6.94 -1.64
C HIS A 238 8.67 6.46 -1.15
N GLY A 239 7.58 6.97 -1.75
CA GLY A 239 6.21 6.54 -1.44
C GLY A 239 5.97 5.06 -1.68
N PHE A 240 6.48 4.53 -2.80
CA PHE A 240 6.44 3.11 -3.14
C PHE A 240 7.16 2.25 -2.08
N ALA A 241 8.41 2.61 -1.73
CA ALA A 241 9.19 1.89 -0.74
C ALA A 241 8.54 1.95 0.64
N PHE A 242 7.99 3.11 1.03
CA PHE A 242 7.26 3.28 2.28
C PHE A 242 6.01 2.39 2.35
N ALA A 243 5.20 2.35 1.28
CA ALA A 243 4.02 1.49 1.22
C ALA A 243 4.37 0.01 1.41
N LEU A 244 5.43 -0.45 0.74
CA LEU A 244 5.91 -1.83 0.87
C LEU A 244 6.48 -2.12 2.26
N LEU A 245 7.25 -1.21 2.85
CA LEU A 245 7.79 -1.37 4.22
C LEU A 245 6.66 -1.55 5.23
N VAL A 246 5.69 -0.63 5.20
CA VAL A 246 4.51 -0.69 6.07
C VAL A 246 3.71 -1.95 5.81
N GLY A 247 3.39 -2.22 4.54
CA GLY A 247 2.55 -3.35 4.15
C GLY A 247 3.15 -4.71 4.51
N ILE A 248 4.46 -4.90 4.30
CA ILE A 248 5.15 -6.16 4.66
C ILE A 248 5.23 -6.32 6.18
N PHE A 249 5.51 -5.25 6.91
CA PHE A 249 5.53 -5.30 8.38
C PHE A 249 4.15 -5.71 8.93
N ILE A 250 3.09 -5.08 8.47
CA ILE A 250 1.71 -5.37 8.88
C ILE A 250 1.28 -6.75 8.40
N GLY A 251 1.60 -7.13 7.15
CA GLY A 251 1.28 -8.44 6.57
C GLY A 251 1.96 -9.60 7.28
N THR A 252 3.20 -9.41 7.72
CA THR A 252 3.90 -10.41 8.55
C THR A 252 3.19 -10.62 9.90
N TYR A 253 2.72 -9.55 10.52
CA TYR A 253 1.93 -9.63 11.74
C TYR A 253 0.58 -10.32 11.47
N SER A 254 -0.12 -9.94 10.41
CA SER A 254 -1.47 -10.42 10.14
C SER A 254 -1.51 -11.90 9.75
N SER A 255 -0.54 -12.38 8.98
CA SER A 255 -0.43 -13.80 8.60
C SER A 255 -0.30 -14.71 9.82
N ILE A 256 0.38 -14.26 10.86
CA ILE A 256 0.60 -15.00 12.11
C ILE A 256 -0.62 -14.87 13.03
N TYR A 257 -1.05 -13.63 13.33
CA TYR A 257 -2.01 -13.37 14.39
C TYR A 257 -3.45 -13.19 13.88
N VAL A 258 -3.68 -12.44 12.81
CA VAL A 258 -5.05 -12.16 12.34
C VAL A 258 -5.66 -13.40 11.70
N ALA A 259 -4.94 -14.06 10.79
CA ALA A 259 -5.41 -15.29 10.16
C ALA A 259 -5.61 -16.40 11.23
N GLY A 260 -4.63 -16.61 12.12
CA GLY A 260 -4.71 -17.61 13.18
C GLY A 260 -5.84 -17.37 14.17
N SER A 261 -6.03 -16.12 14.66
CA SER A 261 -7.10 -15.80 15.61
C SER A 261 -8.49 -15.92 14.96
N THR A 262 -8.61 -15.62 13.68
CA THR A 262 -9.85 -15.80 12.92
C THR A 262 -10.23 -17.28 12.87
N LEU A 263 -9.29 -18.17 12.58
CA LEU A 263 -9.53 -19.61 12.58
C LEU A 263 -10.01 -20.11 13.95
N LEU A 264 -9.40 -19.65 15.05
CA LEU A 264 -9.84 -20.00 16.40
C LEU A 264 -11.25 -19.49 16.70
N SER A 265 -11.55 -18.26 16.32
CA SER A 265 -12.88 -17.65 16.49
C SER A 265 -13.97 -18.43 15.74
N MET A 266 -13.63 -18.95 14.57
CA MET A 266 -14.51 -19.83 13.76
C MET A 266 -14.56 -21.27 14.28
N LYS A 267 -13.96 -21.56 15.45
CA LYS A 267 -13.94 -22.88 16.07
C LYS A 267 -13.42 -23.95 15.10
N ILE A 268 -12.22 -23.73 14.57
CA ILE A 268 -11.59 -24.68 13.66
C ILE A 268 -11.41 -26.03 14.34
N GLN A 269 -11.67 -27.10 13.60
CA GLN A 269 -11.56 -28.48 14.10
C GLN A 269 -10.91 -29.39 13.04
N LYS A 270 -10.46 -30.55 13.47
CA LYS A 270 -9.80 -31.52 12.60
C LYS A 270 -10.64 -31.95 11.39
N HIS A 271 -11.95 -32.08 11.58
CA HIS A 271 -12.86 -32.49 10.50
C HIS A 271 -12.94 -31.48 9.36
N ASP A 272 -12.67 -30.17 9.63
CA ASP A 272 -12.65 -29.14 8.59
C ASP A 272 -11.59 -29.40 7.51
N PHE A 273 -10.57 -30.21 7.82
CA PHE A 273 -9.44 -30.52 6.93
C PHE A 273 -9.44 -31.98 6.43
N LEU A 274 -10.39 -32.80 6.86
CA LEU A 274 -10.48 -34.15 6.36
C LEU A 274 -11.15 -34.14 4.97
N VAL A 275 -10.49 -34.77 4.03
CA VAL A 275 -11.12 -35.09 2.75
C VAL A 275 -12.17 -36.15 3.04
N GLU A 276 -13.45 -35.87 2.73
CA GLU A 276 -14.47 -36.94 2.73
C GLU A 276 -13.97 -38.11 1.88
N ALA A 277 -13.76 -39.25 2.51
CA ALA A 277 -13.48 -40.48 1.75
C ALA A 277 -14.67 -40.68 0.83
N LYS A 278 -14.48 -40.57 -0.48
CA LYS A 278 -15.49 -41.05 -1.43
C LYS A 278 -15.80 -42.48 -1.04
N GLU A 279 -17.06 -42.75 -0.68
CA GLU A 279 -17.53 -44.12 -0.52
C GLU A 279 -17.15 -44.86 -1.80
N THR A 280 -16.21 -45.79 -1.67
CA THR A 280 -15.94 -46.72 -2.74
C THR A 280 -17.23 -47.51 -2.90
N VAL A 281 -17.95 -47.29 -4.00
CA VAL A 281 -19.05 -48.16 -4.40
C VAL A 281 -18.45 -49.55 -4.42
N VAL A 282 -18.82 -50.36 -3.42
CA VAL A 282 -18.47 -51.77 -3.40
C VAL A 282 -19.18 -52.37 -4.62
N ASP A 283 -18.38 -52.81 -5.60
CA ASP A 283 -18.90 -53.46 -6.78
C ASP A 283 -19.39 -54.87 -6.34
N ASP A 284 -20.65 -54.97 -6.02
CA ASP A 284 -21.33 -56.22 -5.67
C ASP A 284 -21.69 -57.04 -6.93
N ARG A 285 -20.92 -57.01 -7.97
CA ARG A 285 -21.11 -57.88 -9.11
C ARG A 285 -20.56 -59.27 -8.80
N PRO A 286 -21.41 -60.34 -8.97
CA PRO A 286 -21.00 -61.71 -8.74
C PRO A 286 -19.99 -62.23 -9.81
#